data_60ec678a876a82eaa01ecd75a4a0b893
#
_entry.id   60ec678a876a82eaa01ecd75a4a0b893
#
_cell.length_a   1.000
_cell.length_b   1.000
_cell.length_c   1.000
_cell.angle_alpha   90.00
_cell.angle_beta   90.00
_cell.angle_gamma   90.00
#
_symmetry.space_group_name_H-M   'P 1'
#
loop_
_entity.id
_entity.type
_entity.pdbx_description
1 polymer ?
#
loop_
_entity_poly.entity_id
_entity_poly.type
_entity_poly.pdbx_seq_one_letter_code
_entity_poly.pdbx_strand_id
1 'polypeptide(L)'
;MTKNQKIFTGIAITTIILFMLRKKIATALNNTPFSAISDRLFNVISQLEGKYQAVPVWDYMQYSVGYGSGYNWDAKRPVIKTDVIDQATAKRWLLLEAQDKYNFVMSQVKVPVTDNQLLALASFTYNVGEAAFANSTLLKRLNAGENKANVATEFDKWVYAGGKVSDGLKNRRNAEKALFIA
;
A
#
# COMPACT_ATOMS: atom_id res chain seq x y z
N MET A 1 -34.73 -11.10 33.30
CA MET A 1 -33.32 -10.78 33.01
C MET A 1 -32.67 -10.27 34.31
N THR A 2 -31.60 -10.93 34.74
CA THR A 2 -30.84 -10.54 35.92
C THR A 2 -30.03 -9.26 35.67
N LYS A 3 -29.67 -8.53 36.73
CA LYS A 3 -28.87 -7.28 36.65
C LYS A 3 -27.56 -7.51 35.83
N ASN A 4 -26.95 -8.69 35.96
CA ASN A 4 -25.74 -9.07 35.26
C ASN A 4 -25.98 -9.30 33.75
N GLN A 5 -27.14 -9.82 33.33
CA GLN A 5 -27.50 -9.97 31.93
C GLN A 5 -27.69 -8.63 31.22
N LYS A 6 -28.24 -7.61 31.94
CA LYS A 6 -28.39 -6.25 31.38
C LYS A 6 -27.06 -5.53 31.22
N ILE A 7 -26.10 -5.77 32.12
CA ILE A 7 -24.75 -5.20 32.02
C ILE A 7 -23.97 -5.82 30.85
N PHE A 8 -24.03 -7.14 30.71
CA PHE A 8 -23.35 -7.85 29.60
C PHE A 8 -23.92 -7.47 28.21
N THR A 9 -25.25 -7.35 28.07
CA THR A 9 -25.85 -6.88 26.82
C THR A 9 -25.51 -5.41 26.53
N GLY A 10 -25.46 -4.55 27.55
CA GLY A 10 -25.09 -3.15 27.40
C GLY A 10 -23.64 -2.98 26.89
N ILE A 11 -22.68 -3.70 27.47
CA ILE A 11 -21.27 -3.66 27.06
C ILE A 11 -21.11 -4.19 25.64
N ALA A 12 -21.76 -5.31 25.29
CA ALA A 12 -21.71 -5.89 23.95
C ALA A 12 -22.28 -4.93 22.88
N ILE A 13 -23.40 -4.28 23.16
CA ILE A 13 -24.04 -3.32 22.26
C ILE A 13 -23.15 -2.07 22.11
N THR A 14 -22.59 -1.56 23.18
CA THR A 14 -21.68 -0.39 23.13
C THR A 14 -20.44 -0.70 22.31
N THR A 15 -19.87 -1.89 22.46
CA THR A 15 -18.68 -2.35 21.69
C THR A 15 -19.02 -2.50 20.21
N ILE A 16 -20.17 -3.07 19.86
CA ILE A 16 -20.64 -3.22 18.47
C ILE A 16 -20.89 -1.84 17.83
N ILE A 17 -21.56 -0.93 18.55
CA ILE A 17 -21.82 0.42 18.06
C ILE A 17 -20.51 1.17 17.85
N LEU A 18 -19.57 1.09 18.77
CA LEU A 18 -18.25 1.72 18.66
C LEU A 18 -17.46 1.13 17.49
N PHE A 19 -17.52 -0.17 17.26
CA PHE A 19 -16.92 -0.84 16.11
C PHE A 19 -17.55 -0.39 14.78
N MET A 20 -18.88 -0.34 14.70
CA MET A 20 -19.60 0.14 13.52
C MET A 20 -19.34 1.63 13.26
N LEU A 21 -19.27 2.44 14.31
CA LEU A 21 -18.95 3.87 14.20
C LEU A 21 -17.51 4.06 13.72
N ARG A 22 -16.55 3.33 14.25
CA ARG A 22 -15.15 3.33 13.78
C ARG A 22 -15.06 2.92 12.31
N LYS A 23 -15.77 1.87 11.91
CA LYS A 23 -15.82 1.42 10.51
C LYS A 23 -16.45 2.49 9.60
N LYS A 24 -17.57 3.13 10.01
CA LYS A 24 -18.18 4.24 9.26
C LYS A 24 -17.27 5.45 9.17
N ILE A 25 -16.61 5.82 10.25
CA ILE A 25 -15.66 6.94 10.29
C ILE A 25 -14.44 6.62 9.43
N ALA A 26 -13.88 5.42 9.53
CA ALA A 26 -12.77 4.97 8.67
C ALA A 26 -13.15 5.03 7.19
N THR A 27 -14.32 4.52 6.82
CA THR A 27 -14.82 4.58 5.44
C THR A 27 -15.04 6.02 4.97
N ALA A 28 -15.54 6.92 5.82
CA ALA A 28 -15.76 8.31 5.47
C ALA A 28 -14.45 9.12 5.36
N LEU A 29 -13.48 8.86 6.24
CA LEU A 29 -12.18 9.54 6.26
C LEU A 29 -11.20 8.97 5.22
N ASN A 30 -11.32 7.67 4.89
CA ASN A 30 -10.49 7.03 3.88
C ASN A 30 -11.12 7.14 2.47
N ASN A 31 -12.08 8.02 2.26
CA ASN A 31 -12.84 8.13 1.00
C ASN A 31 -12.20 9.12 0.02
N THR A 32 -10.90 9.42 0.17
CA THR A 32 -10.16 10.23 -0.81
C THR A 32 -10.14 9.48 -2.14
N PRO A 33 -10.75 10.01 -3.20
CA PRO A 33 -10.75 9.33 -4.48
C PRO A 33 -9.32 9.21 -5.02
N PHE A 34 -8.99 8.10 -5.65
CA PHE A 34 -7.65 7.88 -6.21
C PHE A 34 -7.21 9.03 -7.13
N SER A 35 -8.13 9.61 -7.90
CA SER A 35 -7.87 10.76 -8.76
C SER A 35 -7.30 11.99 -8.01
N ALA A 36 -7.61 12.14 -6.73
CA ALA A 36 -7.10 13.25 -5.93
C ALA A 36 -5.66 13.05 -5.44
N ILE A 37 -5.18 11.81 -5.38
CA ILE A 37 -3.85 11.46 -4.87
C ILE A 37 -2.96 10.76 -5.90
N SER A 38 -3.48 10.47 -7.09
CA SER A 38 -2.78 9.68 -8.12
C SER A 38 -1.41 10.25 -8.51
N ASP A 39 -1.33 11.56 -8.74
CA ASP A 39 -0.06 12.20 -9.10
C ASP A 39 0.95 12.16 -7.94
N ARG A 40 0.50 12.31 -6.70
CA ARG A 40 1.35 12.17 -5.51
C ARG A 40 1.87 10.72 -5.37
N LEU A 41 0.99 9.74 -5.58
CA LEU A 41 1.36 8.33 -5.53
C LEU A 41 2.31 7.95 -6.66
N PHE A 42 2.06 8.44 -7.88
CA PHE A 42 2.99 8.29 -9.00
C PHE A 42 4.38 8.83 -8.63
N ASN A 43 4.47 10.05 -8.10
CA ASN A 43 5.74 10.66 -7.72
C ASN A 43 6.48 9.82 -6.65
N VAL A 44 5.77 9.35 -5.63
CA VAL A 44 6.36 8.49 -4.58
C VAL A 44 6.90 7.20 -5.18
N ILE A 45 6.10 6.46 -5.95
CA ILE A 45 6.51 5.16 -6.48
C ILE A 45 7.60 5.33 -7.55
N SER A 46 7.44 6.25 -8.51
CA SER A 46 8.39 6.41 -9.62
C SER A 46 9.79 6.84 -9.15
N GLN A 47 9.88 7.62 -8.07
CA GLN A 47 11.16 7.96 -7.45
C GLN A 47 11.84 6.74 -6.80
N LEU A 48 11.05 5.78 -6.33
CA LEU A 48 11.54 4.57 -5.64
C LEU A 48 11.81 3.40 -6.61
N GLU A 49 11.12 3.35 -7.76
CA GLU A 49 11.34 2.33 -8.81
C GLU A 49 12.53 2.67 -9.73
N GLY A 50 12.99 3.91 -9.72
CA GLY A 50 14.15 4.34 -10.50
C GLY A 50 13.81 4.95 -11.86
N LYS A 51 14.75 4.83 -12.82
CA LYS A 51 14.61 5.51 -14.12
C LYS A 51 13.65 4.77 -15.05
N TYR A 52 12.86 5.55 -15.80
CA TYR A 52 12.06 5.05 -16.90
C TYR A 52 12.89 4.28 -17.93
N GLN A 53 12.40 3.11 -18.36
CA GLN A 53 13.00 2.25 -19.37
C GLN A 53 12.01 2.00 -20.51
N ALA A 54 12.32 2.51 -21.70
CA ALA A 54 11.45 2.36 -22.88
C ALA A 54 11.43 0.92 -23.42
N VAL A 55 12.53 0.18 -23.24
CA VAL A 55 12.76 -1.15 -23.79
C VAL A 55 12.69 -2.17 -22.65
N PRO A 56 12.04 -3.33 -22.88
CA PRO A 56 11.96 -4.38 -21.87
C PRO A 56 13.33 -4.91 -21.45
N VAL A 57 13.52 -5.04 -20.15
CA VAL A 57 14.69 -5.65 -19.53
C VAL A 57 14.28 -6.96 -18.88
N TRP A 58 15.10 -7.99 -19.02
CA TRP A 58 14.89 -9.26 -18.34
C TRP A 58 15.26 -9.13 -16.87
N ASP A 59 14.29 -9.35 -15.98
CA ASP A 59 14.46 -9.31 -14.54
C ASP A 59 14.23 -10.71 -13.96
N TYR A 60 15.30 -11.48 -13.89
CA TYR A 60 15.39 -12.81 -13.25
C TYR A 60 14.35 -13.85 -13.70
N MET A 61 13.08 -13.51 -13.85
CA MET A 61 12.00 -14.44 -14.19
C MET A 61 11.03 -13.90 -15.26
N GLN A 62 11.07 -12.60 -15.55
CA GLN A 62 10.15 -11.96 -16.49
C GLN A 62 10.79 -10.74 -17.16
N TYR A 63 10.18 -10.27 -18.23
CA TYR A 63 10.49 -8.94 -18.76
C TYR A 63 9.75 -7.86 -17.96
N SER A 64 10.42 -6.74 -17.71
CA SER A 64 9.83 -5.53 -17.17
C SER A 64 10.15 -4.32 -18.05
N VAL A 65 9.26 -3.32 -18.09
CA VAL A 65 9.40 -2.11 -18.91
C VAL A 65 8.81 -0.91 -18.19
N GLY A 66 9.10 0.28 -18.62
CA GLY A 66 8.60 1.51 -18.03
C GLY A 66 9.23 1.81 -16.68
N TYR A 67 8.46 1.77 -15.63
CA TYR A 67 8.89 1.90 -14.24
C TYR A 67 8.89 0.53 -13.51
N GLY A 68 9.25 -0.53 -14.22
CA GLY A 68 9.34 -1.88 -13.66
C GLY A 68 8.08 -2.74 -13.87
N SER A 69 7.13 -2.30 -14.70
CA SER A 69 5.92 -3.09 -14.96
C SER A 69 6.27 -4.41 -15.65
N GLY A 70 5.86 -5.53 -15.07
CA GLY A 70 5.93 -6.86 -15.67
C GLY A 70 4.68 -7.25 -16.46
N TYR A 71 3.67 -6.37 -16.50
CA TYR A 71 2.41 -6.61 -17.17
C TYR A 71 2.10 -5.54 -18.22
N ASN A 72 1.75 -5.97 -19.43
CA ASN A 72 1.30 -5.09 -20.50
C ASN A 72 -0.21 -4.87 -20.36
N TRP A 73 -0.58 -3.72 -19.81
CA TRP A 73 -1.96 -3.35 -19.49
C TRP A 73 -2.85 -3.15 -20.71
N ASP A 74 -2.26 -2.82 -21.87
CA ASP A 74 -2.99 -2.64 -23.12
C ASP A 74 -3.29 -3.98 -23.78
N ALA A 75 -2.29 -4.86 -23.81
CA ALA A 75 -2.42 -6.20 -24.39
C ALA A 75 -2.98 -7.25 -23.40
N LYS A 76 -3.14 -6.88 -22.10
CA LYS A 76 -3.65 -7.73 -21.02
C LYS A 76 -2.90 -9.06 -20.88
N ARG A 77 -1.57 -8.99 -20.87
CA ARG A 77 -0.66 -10.14 -20.77
C ARG A 77 0.67 -9.74 -20.12
N PRO A 78 1.51 -10.70 -19.69
CA PRO A 78 2.87 -10.39 -19.28
C PRO A 78 3.66 -9.63 -20.36
N VAL A 79 4.58 -8.77 -19.94
CA VAL A 79 5.50 -8.06 -20.83
C VAL A 79 6.40 -9.06 -21.57
N ILE A 80 6.60 -8.84 -22.86
CA ILE A 80 7.53 -9.60 -23.69
C ILE A 80 8.64 -8.69 -24.22
N LYS A 81 9.71 -9.29 -24.76
CA LYS A 81 10.93 -8.60 -25.23
C LYS A 81 10.66 -7.46 -26.23
N THR A 82 9.57 -7.52 -26.97
CA THR A 82 9.23 -6.56 -28.03
C THR A 82 8.28 -5.44 -27.59
N ASP A 83 7.86 -5.40 -26.30
CA ASP A 83 6.93 -4.39 -25.77
C ASP A 83 7.65 -3.07 -25.46
N VAL A 84 8.02 -2.33 -26.50
CA VAL A 84 8.58 -0.97 -26.34
C VAL A 84 7.44 0.00 -26.08
N ILE A 85 7.58 0.83 -25.02
CA ILE A 85 6.57 1.82 -24.65
C ILE A 85 7.18 3.20 -24.45
N ASP A 86 6.37 4.24 -24.62
CA ASP A 86 6.75 5.60 -24.29
C ASP A 86 6.54 5.91 -22.80
N GLN A 87 7.04 7.05 -22.37
CA GLN A 87 6.96 7.46 -20.96
C GLN A 87 5.51 7.75 -20.51
N ALA A 88 4.64 8.21 -21.41
CA ALA A 88 3.23 8.45 -21.10
C ALA A 88 2.50 7.11 -20.83
N THR A 89 2.76 6.11 -21.64
CA THR A 89 2.26 4.74 -21.44
C THR A 89 2.80 4.13 -20.15
N ALA A 90 4.10 4.30 -19.87
CA ALA A 90 4.70 3.83 -18.63
C ALA A 90 4.09 4.49 -17.39
N LYS A 91 3.84 5.82 -17.43
CA LYS A 91 3.13 6.53 -16.36
C LYS A 91 1.72 5.96 -16.17
N ARG A 92 0.98 5.76 -17.24
CA ARG A 92 -0.37 5.20 -17.19
C ARG A 92 -0.40 3.80 -16.60
N TRP A 93 0.52 2.92 -16.99
CA TRP A 93 0.60 1.56 -16.43
C TRP A 93 0.96 1.57 -14.95
N LEU A 94 1.95 2.37 -14.56
CA LEU A 94 2.28 2.53 -13.13
C LEU A 94 1.08 3.01 -12.31
N LEU A 95 0.29 3.96 -12.85
CA LEU A 95 -0.91 4.45 -12.16
C LEU A 95 -2.00 3.39 -12.04
N LEU A 96 -2.19 2.52 -13.04
CA LEU A 96 -3.13 1.40 -12.97
C LEU A 96 -2.71 0.41 -11.86
N GLU A 97 -1.44 0.03 -11.82
CA GLU A 97 -0.89 -0.86 -10.78
C GLU A 97 -0.99 -0.22 -9.38
N ALA A 98 -0.66 1.07 -9.28
CA ALA A 98 -0.74 1.81 -8.04
C ALA A 98 -2.18 1.95 -7.54
N GLN A 99 -3.14 2.12 -8.43
CA GLN A 99 -4.57 2.17 -8.10
C GLN A 99 -5.06 0.84 -7.50
N ASP A 100 -4.65 -0.29 -8.07
CA ASP A 100 -4.99 -1.60 -7.51
C ASP A 100 -4.46 -1.74 -6.08
N LYS A 101 -3.19 -1.35 -5.87
CA LYS A 101 -2.59 -1.40 -4.52
C LYS A 101 -3.24 -0.44 -3.54
N TYR A 102 -3.59 0.76 -4.00
CA TYR A 102 -4.34 1.72 -3.20
C TYR A 102 -5.71 1.17 -2.78
N ASN A 103 -6.48 0.64 -3.73
CA ASN A 103 -7.79 0.06 -3.47
C ASN A 103 -7.68 -1.14 -2.52
N PHE A 104 -6.66 -1.98 -2.71
CA PHE A 104 -6.39 -3.09 -1.81
C PHE A 104 -6.10 -2.60 -0.39
N VAL A 105 -5.20 -1.62 -0.20
CA VAL A 105 -4.91 -1.02 1.12
C VAL A 105 -6.18 -0.49 1.76
N MET A 106 -7.00 0.26 1.02
CA MET A 106 -8.28 0.79 1.50
C MET A 106 -9.22 -0.31 2.00
N SER A 107 -9.21 -1.49 1.37
CA SER A 107 -10.04 -2.63 1.79
C SER A 107 -9.54 -3.30 3.08
N GLN A 108 -8.23 -3.19 3.38
CA GLN A 108 -7.59 -3.86 4.52
C GLN A 108 -7.50 -2.98 5.77
N VAL A 109 -7.44 -1.66 5.61
CA VAL A 109 -7.32 -0.71 6.73
C VAL A 109 -8.68 -0.52 7.40
N LYS A 110 -8.71 -0.69 8.74
CA LYS A 110 -9.94 -0.66 9.56
C LYS A 110 -10.03 0.54 10.49
N VAL A 111 -9.04 1.42 10.42
CA VAL A 111 -8.94 2.63 11.24
C VAL A 111 -8.80 3.86 10.35
N PRO A 112 -9.15 5.06 10.83
CA PRO A 112 -8.87 6.29 10.10
C PRO A 112 -7.37 6.46 9.87
N VAL A 113 -7.00 6.81 8.64
CA VAL A 113 -5.63 7.12 8.24
C VAL A 113 -5.59 8.39 7.40
N THR A 114 -4.48 9.10 7.42
CA THR A 114 -4.26 10.27 6.58
C THR A 114 -3.93 9.87 5.14
N ASP A 115 -4.03 10.81 4.20
CA ASP A 115 -3.57 10.60 2.81
C ASP A 115 -2.10 10.20 2.76
N ASN A 116 -1.25 10.80 3.58
CA ASN A 116 0.17 10.44 3.66
C ASN A 116 0.37 8.99 4.10
N GLN A 117 -0.41 8.53 5.08
CA GLN A 117 -0.39 7.13 5.50
C GLN A 117 -0.87 6.19 4.40
N LEU A 118 -1.95 6.55 3.68
CA LEU A 118 -2.43 5.77 2.53
C LEU A 118 -1.39 5.69 1.42
N LEU A 119 -0.73 6.80 1.08
CA LEU A 119 0.34 6.83 0.08
C LEU A 119 1.52 5.94 0.48
N ALA A 120 1.95 6.01 1.73
CA ALA A 120 3.04 5.18 2.26
C ALA A 120 2.68 3.69 2.22
N LEU A 121 1.46 3.33 2.64
CA LEU A 121 0.98 1.94 2.64
C LEU A 121 0.78 1.42 1.21
N ALA A 122 0.30 2.24 0.28
CA ALA A 122 0.15 1.85 -1.12
C ALA A 122 1.52 1.62 -1.79
N SER A 123 2.50 2.51 -1.55
CA SER A 123 3.89 2.33 -2.00
C SER A 123 4.51 1.06 -1.42
N PHE A 124 4.33 0.84 -0.12
CA PHE A 124 4.81 -0.38 0.54
C PHE A 124 4.18 -1.63 -0.08
N THR A 125 2.85 -1.65 -0.25
CA THR A 125 2.12 -2.78 -0.84
C THR A 125 2.51 -3.03 -2.29
N TYR A 126 2.79 -1.96 -3.06
CA TYR A 126 3.31 -2.06 -4.43
C TYR A 126 4.62 -2.85 -4.47
N ASN A 127 5.51 -2.61 -3.51
CA ASN A 127 6.82 -3.27 -3.46
C ASN A 127 6.78 -4.69 -2.88
N VAL A 128 6.06 -4.91 -1.77
CA VAL A 128 6.08 -6.20 -1.06
C VAL A 128 4.99 -7.16 -1.54
N GLY A 129 3.97 -6.66 -2.23
CA GLY A 129 2.80 -7.41 -2.67
C GLY A 129 1.67 -7.46 -1.64
N GLU A 130 0.46 -7.72 -2.12
CA GLU A 130 -0.78 -7.70 -1.34
C GLU A 130 -0.82 -8.75 -0.24
N ALA A 131 -0.40 -9.98 -0.56
CA ALA A 131 -0.38 -11.07 0.41
C ALA A 131 0.57 -10.80 1.58
N ALA A 132 1.75 -10.23 1.30
CA ALA A 132 2.72 -9.87 2.31
C ALA A 132 2.21 -8.72 3.19
N PHE A 133 1.61 -7.68 2.59
CA PHE A 133 0.99 -6.59 3.34
C PHE A 133 -0.16 -7.08 4.23
N ALA A 134 -1.10 -7.87 3.70
CA ALA A 134 -2.26 -8.36 4.45
C ALA A 134 -1.86 -9.19 5.68
N ASN A 135 -0.76 -9.94 5.61
CA ASN A 135 -0.26 -10.76 6.70
C ASN A 135 0.74 -10.02 7.62
N SER A 136 1.11 -8.77 7.28
CA SER A 136 2.16 -8.03 7.98
C SER A 136 1.77 -7.65 9.42
N THR A 137 2.78 -7.58 10.28
CA THR A 137 2.64 -6.99 11.61
C THR A 137 2.32 -5.51 11.52
N LEU A 138 2.79 -4.81 10.47
CA LEU A 138 2.47 -3.41 10.19
C LEU A 138 0.96 -3.20 10.14
N LEU A 139 0.25 -3.95 9.29
CA LEU A 139 -1.21 -3.84 9.16
C LEU A 139 -1.94 -4.25 10.45
N LYS A 140 -1.48 -5.30 11.12
CA LYS A 140 -2.07 -5.77 12.39
C LYS A 140 -2.01 -4.68 13.47
N ARG A 141 -0.84 -4.04 13.65
CA ARG A 141 -0.63 -2.98 14.63
C ARG A 141 -1.40 -1.70 14.28
N LEU A 142 -1.42 -1.34 12.98
CA LEU A 142 -2.23 -0.22 12.49
C LEU A 142 -3.71 -0.43 12.81
N ASN A 143 -4.27 -1.58 12.47
CA ASN A 143 -5.68 -1.90 12.71
C ASN A 143 -6.03 -2.07 14.19
N ALA A 144 -5.05 -2.35 15.04
CA ALA A 144 -5.21 -2.32 16.51
C ALA A 144 -5.28 -0.89 17.06
N GLY A 145 -5.01 0.13 16.24
CA GLY A 145 -5.02 1.54 16.63
C GLY A 145 -3.80 1.95 17.45
N GLU A 146 -2.66 1.25 17.27
CA GLU A 146 -1.43 1.63 17.93
C GLU A 146 -0.92 2.99 17.46
N ASN A 147 -0.09 3.63 18.28
CA ASN A 147 0.54 4.91 17.95
C ASN A 147 1.30 4.82 16.63
N LYS A 148 1.12 5.84 15.75
CA LYS A 148 1.71 5.86 14.41
C LYS A 148 3.24 5.70 14.41
N ALA A 149 3.94 6.25 15.41
CA ALA A 149 5.39 6.11 15.51
C ALA A 149 5.81 4.65 15.74
N ASN A 150 5.06 3.92 16.57
CA ASN A 150 5.29 2.49 16.81
C ASN A 150 4.97 1.64 15.58
N VAL A 151 3.86 1.93 14.88
CA VAL A 151 3.52 1.25 13.62
C VAL A 151 4.60 1.46 12.57
N ALA A 152 5.12 2.69 12.47
CA ALA A 152 6.14 3.06 11.50
C ALA A 152 7.46 2.27 11.65
N THR A 153 7.79 1.76 12.84
CA THR A 153 8.98 0.90 13.03
C THR A 153 8.87 -0.43 12.27
N GLU A 154 7.67 -0.86 11.90
CA GLU A 154 7.47 -2.11 11.17
C GLU A 154 8.00 -2.04 9.72
N PHE A 155 8.09 -0.84 9.13
CA PHE A 155 8.73 -0.68 7.81
C PHE A 155 10.19 -1.16 7.83
N ASP A 156 10.93 -0.88 8.91
CA ASP A 156 12.36 -1.19 9.04
C ASP A 156 12.68 -2.70 8.92
N LYS A 157 11.68 -3.56 9.07
CA LYS A 157 11.83 -5.02 8.99
C LYS A 157 11.85 -5.54 7.54
N TRP A 158 11.49 -4.70 6.55
CA TRP A 158 11.31 -5.08 5.14
C TRP A 158 12.48 -4.60 4.25
N VAL A 159 13.71 -4.90 4.68
CA VAL A 159 14.94 -4.41 4.05
C VAL A 159 15.81 -5.52 3.46
N TYR A 160 15.32 -6.77 3.42
CA TYR A 160 16.09 -7.91 2.96
C TYR A 160 15.69 -8.33 1.54
N ALA A 161 16.70 -8.62 0.71
CA ALA A 161 16.56 -9.27 -0.60
C ALA A 161 17.59 -10.40 -0.69
N GLY A 162 17.15 -11.62 -1.06
CA GLY A 162 18.03 -12.78 -1.13
C GLY A 162 18.76 -13.08 0.19
N GLY A 163 18.12 -12.82 1.33
CA GLY A 163 18.70 -13.05 2.68
C GLY A 163 19.72 -12.00 3.13
N LYS A 164 19.98 -10.96 2.33
CA LYS A 164 20.92 -9.88 2.65
C LYS A 164 20.19 -8.55 2.74
N VAL A 165 20.69 -7.64 3.58
CA VAL A 165 20.18 -6.27 3.66
C VAL A 165 20.46 -5.56 2.32
N SER A 166 19.44 -4.91 1.76
CA SER A 166 19.52 -4.11 0.54
C SER A 166 19.44 -2.62 0.89
N ASP A 167 20.43 -1.84 0.48
CA ASP A 167 20.42 -0.38 0.69
C ASP A 167 19.26 0.28 -0.08
N GLY A 168 18.91 -0.22 -1.26
CA GLY A 168 17.74 0.25 -1.99
C GLY A 168 16.44 0.06 -1.20
N LEU A 169 16.25 -1.13 -0.59
CA LEU A 169 15.09 -1.38 0.26
C LEU A 169 15.13 -0.54 1.55
N LYS A 170 16.30 -0.32 2.16
CA LYS A 170 16.44 0.59 3.31
C LYS A 170 16.00 2.01 2.96
N ASN A 171 16.48 2.54 1.84
CA ASN A 171 16.13 3.89 1.38
C ASN A 171 14.62 3.98 1.12
N ARG A 172 14.04 2.96 0.49
CA ARG A 172 12.61 2.88 0.25
C ARG A 172 11.80 2.87 1.55
N ARG A 173 12.15 2.02 2.50
CA ARG A 173 11.49 1.97 3.83
C ARG A 173 11.61 3.27 4.59
N ASN A 174 12.76 3.93 4.53
CA ASN A 174 12.96 5.24 5.16
C ASN A 174 12.02 6.30 4.56
N ALA A 175 11.88 6.35 3.24
CA ALA A 175 10.96 7.28 2.57
C ALA A 175 9.49 7.00 2.92
N GLU A 176 9.07 5.73 2.86
CA GLU A 176 7.72 5.31 3.21
C GLU A 176 7.40 5.59 4.70
N LYS A 177 8.34 5.29 5.60
CA LYS A 177 8.23 5.58 7.03
C LYS A 177 8.11 7.08 7.30
N ALA A 178 8.94 7.91 6.67
CA ALA A 178 8.87 9.36 6.81
C ALA A 178 7.52 9.91 6.34
N LEU A 179 7.01 9.43 5.20
CA LEU A 179 5.70 9.80 4.68
C LEU A 179 4.57 9.34 5.61
N PHE A 180 4.66 8.15 6.19
CA PHE A 180 3.66 7.60 7.11
C PHE A 180 3.54 8.41 8.41
N ILE A 181 4.65 8.97 8.89
CA ILE A 181 4.68 9.75 10.14
C ILE A 181 4.23 11.20 9.90
N ALA A 182 4.48 11.77 8.71
CA ALA A 182 4.08 13.13 8.36
C ALA A 182 2.54 13.26 8.34
#